data_b92293be3edad0488f695e55e43bf2df
#
_entry.id   b92293be3edad0488f695e55e43bf2df
#
_cell.length_a   1.000
_cell.length_b   1.000
_cell.length_c   1.000
_cell.angle_alpha   90.00
_cell.angle_beta   90.00
_cell.angle_gamma   90.00
#
_symmetry.space_group_name_H-M   'P 1'
#
loop_
_entity.id
_entity.type
_entity.pdbx_description
1 polymer ?
#
loop_
_entity_poly.entity_id
_entity_poly.type
_entity_poly.pdbx_seq_one_letter_code
_entity_poly.pdbx_strand_id
1 'polypeptide(L)'
;MAMLIGVVSVPASADDSKILKKDELKNLVANAKTAQDHQRLADHFTARAEQLEADAQEHDELAGKYKANPGIHEMKHPGSQQTASHCTMMARNLREAAKAARELAEDHQAMAKAAK
;
A
#
# COMPACT_ATOMS: atom_id res chain seq x y z
N MET A 1 -5.28 31.35 -28.59
CA MET A 1 -4.61 30.05 -28.67
C MET A 1 -4.85 29.32 -27.35
N ALA A 2 -5.68 28.29 -27.39
CA ALA A 2 -5.92 27.48 -26.23
C ALA A 2 -4.85 26.39 -26.18
N MET A 3 -3.97 26.45 -25.20
CA MET A 3 -3.09 25.33 -24.90
C MET A 3 -3.87 24.29 -24.10
N LEU A 4 -4.21 23.21 -24.75
CA LEU A 4 -4.72 22.03 -24.09
C LEU A 4 -3.55 21.38 -23.38
N ILE A 5 -3.41 21.67 -22.10
CA ILE A 5 -2.52 20.89 -21.25
C ILE A 5 -3.27 19.58 -21.03
N GLY A 6 -2.85 18.56 -21.77
CA GLY A 6 -3.31 17.22 -21.47
C GLY A 6 -2.86 16.85 -20.07
N VAL A 7 -3.81 16.77 -19.16
CA VAL A 7 -3.53 16.22 -17.86
C VAL A 7 -3.34 14.72 -18.08
N VAL A 8 -2.10 14.31 -18.16
CA VAL A 8 -1.79 12.90 -18.11
C VAL A 8 -2.05 12.46 -16.68
N SER A 9 -3.19 11.84 -16.47
CA SER A 9 -3.50 11.19 -15.22
C SER A 9 -2.54 10.01 -15.07
N VAL A 10 -1.43 10.24 -14.42
CA VAL A 10 -0.53 9.16 -14.02
C VAL A 10 -1.25 8.37 -12.94
N PRO A 11 -1.45 7.05 -13.10
CA PRO A 11 -1.99 6.26 -12.01
C PRO A 11 -1.11 6.47 -10.79
N ALA A 12 -1.74 6.71 -9.64
CA ALA A 12 -1.03 6.92 -8.40
C ALA A 12 -0.25 5.65 -8.08
N SER A 13 0.95 5.54 -8.59
CA SER A 13 1.91 4.55 -8.12
C SER A 13 2.47 5.07 -6.81
N ALA A 14 2.57 4.19 -5.83
CA ALA A 14 3.25 4.50 -4.58
C ALA A 14 4.60 5.11 -4.91
N ASP A 15 4.90 6.25 -4.30
CA ASP A 15 6.21 6.89 -4.49
C ASP A 15 7.24 6.10 -3.67
N ASP A 16 7.87 5.12 -4.32
CA ASP A 16 8.85 4.25 -3.69
C ASP A 16 10.06 5.02 -3.14
N SER A 17 10.29 6.25 -3.64
CA SER A 17 11.39 7.08 -3.14
C SER A 17 11.20 7.50 -1.68
N LYS A 18 9.95 7.51 -1.21
CA LYS A 18 9.62 7.86 0.18
C LYS A 18 9.67 6.67 1.13
N ILE A 19 9.76 5.46 0.59
CA ILE A 19 9.89 4.26 1.41
C ILE A 19 11.29 4.20 2.00
N LEU A 20 11.36 4.18 3.31
CA LEU A 20 12.63 4.07 4.02
C LEU A 20 13.08 2.61 4.08
N LYS A 21 14.39 2.40 4.03
CA LYS A 21 14.96 1.08 4.25
C LYS A 21 14.74 0.67 5.71
N LYS A 22 14.71 -0.62 5.96
CA LYS A 22 14.39 -1.18 7.27
C LYS A 22 15.22 -0.57 8.39
N ASP A 23 16.53 -0.44 8.20
CA ASP A 23 17.42 0.09 9.22
C ASP A 23 17.24 1.60 9.40
N GLU A 24 17.02 2.33 8.31
CA GLU A 24 16.71 3.77 8.35
C GLU A 24 15.40 4.02 9.09
N LEU A 25 14.39 3.21 8.82
CA LEU A 25 13.10 3.32 9.49
C LEU A 25 13.25 3.11 11.00
N LYS A 26 13.95 2.07 11.41
CA LYS A 26 14.19 1.78 12.83
C LYS A 26 14.93 2.91 13.52
N ASN A 27 15.98 3.42 12.88
CA ASN A 27 16.76 4.52 13.43
C ASN A 27 15.92 5.80 13.54
N LEU A 28 15.14 6.09 12.52
CA LEU A 28 14.31 7.29 12.52
C LEU A 28 13.21 7.21 13.58
N VAL A 29 12.56 6.06 13.72
CA VAL A 29 11.54 5.85 14.78
C VAL A 29 12.15 6.05 16.16
N ALA A 30 13.35 5.52 16.38
CA ALA A 30 14.04 5.62 17.68
C ALA A 30 14.50 7.04 18.00
N ASN A 31 14.83 7.85 17.00
CA ASN A 31 15.50 9.13 17.18
C ASN A 31 14.73 10.33 16.65
N ALA A 32 13.50 10.16 16.20
CA ALA A 32 12.71 11.28 15.65
C ALA A 32 12.44 12.33 16.72
N LYS A 33 12.81 13.57 16.42
CA LYS A 33 12.64 14.71 17.33
C LYS A 33 12.10 15.95 16.64
N THR A 34 12.39 16.12 15.36
CA THR A 34 12.04 17.34 14.61
C THR A 34 10.77 17.12 13.81
N ALA A 35 10.13 18.22 13.42
CA ALA A 35 8.99 18.19 12.52
C ALA A 35 9.33 17.45 11.22
N GLN A 36 10.56 17.68 10.69
CA GLN A 36 11.03 17.00 9.49
C GLN A 36 11.14 15.48 9.68
N ASP A 37 11.64 15.04 10.83
CA ASP A 37 11.75 13.62 11.14
C ASP A 37 10.36 12.96 11.10
N HIS A 38 9.39 13.58 11.77
CA HIS A 38 8.03 13.06 11.80
C HIS A 38 7.37 13.12 10.43
N GLN A 39 7.66 14.15 9.64
CA GLN A 39 7.13 14.23 8.28
C GLN A 39 7.69 13.10 7.39
N ARG A 40 8.97 12.78 7.53
CA ARG A 40 9.58 11.66 6.79
C ARG A 40 8.93 10.33 7.17
N LEU A 41 8.62 10.14 8.45
CA LEU A 41 7.90 8.94 8.89
C LEU A 41 6.48 8.90 8.34
N ALA A 42 5.77 10.03 8.37
CA ALA A 42 4.43 10.14 7.79
C ALA A 42 4.45 9.80 6.30
N ASP A 43 5.41 10.33 5.56
CA ASP A 43 5.56 10.06 4.13
C ASP A 43 5.84 8.57 3.87
N HIS A 44 6.69 7.96 4.68
CA HIS A 44 6.98 6.53 4.58
C HIS A 44 5.70 5.69 4.76
N PHE A 45 4.94 5.95 5.82
CA PHE A 45 3.75 5.16 6.09
C PHE A 45 2.63 5.41 5.08
N THR A 46 2.51 6.63 4.56
CA THR A 46 1.58 6.93 3.48
C THR A 46 1.94 6.14 2.21
N ALA A 47 3.21 6.17 1.82
CA ALA A 47 3.68 5.43 0.66
C ALA A 47 3.51 3.91 0.86
N ARG A 48 3.76 3.43 2.07
CA ARG A 48 3.57 2.03 2.40
C ARG A 48 2.10 1.62 2.31
N ALA A 49 1.19 2.47 2.77
CA ALA A 49 -0.25 2.23 2.65
C ALA A 49 -0.67 2.12 1.18
N GLU A 50 -0.16 2.99 0.34
CA GLU A 50 -0.44 2.97 -1.10
C GLU A 50 0.04 1.67 -1.76
N GLN A 51 1.24 1.18 -1.39
CA GLN A 51 1.75 -0.10 -1.87
C GLN A 51 0.83 -1.25 -1.45
N LEU A 52 0.42 -1.26 -0.19
CA LEU A 52 -0.45 -2.32 0.34
C LEU A 52 -1.81 -2.32 -0.36
N GLU A 53 -2.37 -1.15 -0.64
CA GLU A 53 -3.63 -1.04 -1.38
C GLU A 53 -3.49 -1.52 -2.83
N ALA A 54 -2.38 -1.19 -3.49
CA ALA A 54 -2.10 -1.67 -4.84
C ALA A 54 -1.97 -3.20 -4.86
N ASP A 55 -1.27 -3.77 -3.88
CA ASP A 55 -1.14 -5.22 -3.74
C ASP A 55 -2.51 -5.87 -3.48
N ALA A 56 -3.35 -5.24 -2.68
CA ALA A 56 -4.70 -5.72 -2.41
C ALA A 56 -5.53 -5.79 -3.69
N GLN A 57 -5.45 -4.75 -4.51
CA GLN A 57 -6.16 -4.71 -5.78
C GLN A 57 -5.66 -5.80 -6.73
N GLU A 58 -4.36 -6.03 -6.77
CA GLU A 58 -3.78 -7.11 -7.56
C GLU A 58 -4.33 -8.48 -7.13
N HIS A 59 -4.43 -8.73 -5.84
CA HIS A 59 -5.01 -9.98 -5.34
C HIS A 59 -6.50 -10.11 -5.67
N ASP A 60 -7.26 -9.02 -5.67
CA ASP A 60 -8.65 -9.04 -6.11
C ASP A 60 -8.76 -9.41 -7.60
N GLU A 61 -7.88 -8.87 -8.43
CA GLU A 61 -7.82 -9.19 -9.85
C GLU A 61 -7.48 -10.67 -10.07
N LEU A 62 -6.50 -11.18 -9.31
CA LEU A 62 -6.15 -12.60 -9.35
C LEU A 62 -7.31 -13.48 -8.94
N ALA A 63 -8.03 -13.10 -7.89
CA ALA A 63 -9.23 -13.83 -7.46
C ALA A 63 -10.27 -13.92 -8.58
N GLY A 64 -10.48 -12.80 -9.28
CA GLY A 64 -11.38 -12.77 -10.44
C GLY A 64 -10.94 -13.70 -11.55
N LYS A 65 -9.66 -13.75 -11.85
CA LYS A 65 -9.10 -14.63 -12.87
C LYS A 65 -9.23 -16.11 -12.49
N TYR A 66 -8.98 -16.45 -11.23
CA TYR A 66 -9.17 -17.81 -10.75
C TYR A 66 -10.62 -18.26 -10.86
N LYS A 67 -11.56 -17.37 -10.58
CA LYS A 67 -13.00 -17.68 -10.72
C LYS A 67 -13.42 -17.85 -12.17
N ALA A 68 -12.86 -17.04 -13.07
CA ALA A 68 -13.21 -17.04 -14.48
C ALA A 68 -12.58 -18.20 -15.25
N ASN A 69 -11.52 -18.80 -14.74
CA ASN A 69 -10.77 -19.86 -15.40
C ASN A 69 -10.71 -21.13 -14.57
N PRO A 70 -11.83 -21.84 -14.46
CA PRO A 70 -11.85 -23.10 -13.70
C PRO A 70 -10.89 -24.15 -14.24
N GLY A 71 -10.51 -24.06 -15.53
CA GLY A 71 -9.55 -24.98 -16.13
C GLY A 71 -8.12 -24.87 -15.60
N ILE A 72 -7.75 -23.74 -15.00
CA ILE A 72 -6.43 -23.58 -14.35
C ILE A 72 -6.31 -24.54 -13.15
N HIS A 73 -7.41 -25.02 -12.67
CA HIS A 73 -7.51 -25.79 -11.44
C HIS A 73 -7.79 -27.24 -11.67
N GLU A 74 -7.95 -27.62 -12.91
CA GLU A 74 -8.21 -29.00 -13.22
C GLU A 74 -7.00 -29.82 -12.83
N MET A 75 -7.29 -30.85 -12.08
CA MET A 75 -6.47 -32.05 -11.96
C MET A 75 -5.46 -32.13 -10.85
N LYS A 76 -4.81 -31.07 -10.45
CA LYS A 76 -3.77 -31.16 -9.41
C LYS A 76 -4.09 -30.37 -8.16
N HIS A 77 -5.07 -29.48 -8.25
CA HIS A 77 -5.47 -28.64 -7.14
C HIS A 77 -6.96 -28.54 -7.08
N PRO A 78 -7.62 -29.44 -6.34
CA PRO A 78 -9.08 -29.41 -6.20
C PRO A 78 -9.50 -28.25 -5.31
N GLY A 79 -9.11 -27.04 -5.66
CA GLY A 79 -9.36 -25.94 -4.79
C GLY A 79 -9.38 -24.61 -5.50
N SER A 80 -9.91 -24.55 -6.73
CA SER A 80 -9.96 -23.30 -7.46
C SER A 80 -10.76 -22.22 -6.73
N GLN A 81 -11.86 -22.61 -6.09
CA GLN A 81 -12.62 -21.71 -5.25
C GLN A 81 -11.85 -21.32 -4.00
N GLN A 82 -11.08 -22.26 -3.43
CA GLN A 82 -10.20 -22.00 -2.33
C GLN A 82 -9.10 -21.01 -2.71
N THR A 83 -8.52 -21.16 -3.89
CA THR A 83 -7.46 -20.26 -4.37
C THR A 83 -8.02 -18.85 -4.52
N ALA A 84 -9.18 -18.70 -5.14
CA ALA A 84 -9.85 -17.41 -5.25
C ALA A 84 -10.16 -16.82 -3.87
N SER A 85 -10.64 -17.65 -2.93
CA SER A 85 -10.93 -17.22 -1.56
C SER A 85 -9.66 -16.76 -0.83
N HIS A 86 -8.55 -17.47 -1.03
CA HIS A 86 -7.27 -17.07 -0.44
C HIS A 86 -6.79 -15.72 -0.98
N CYS A 87 -6.95 -15.47 -2.27
CA CYS A 87 -6.63 -14.16 -2.85
C CYS A 87 -7.52 -13.06 -2.28
N THR A 88 -8.80 -13.33 -2.12
CA THR A 88 -9.74 -12.38 -1.51
C THR A 88 -9.37 -12.09 -0.05
N MET A 89 -8.98 -13.11 0.69
CA MET A 89 -8.52 -12.97 2.07
C MET A 89 -7.23 -12.15 2.14
N MET A 90 -6.28 -12.40 1.25
CA MET A 90 -5.04 -11.61 1.16
C MET A 90 -5.35 -10.15 0.90
N ALA A 91 -6.25 -9.86 -0.05
CA ALA A 91 -6.65 -8.49 -0.36
C ALA A 91 -7.24 -7.79 0.88
N ARG A 92 -8.09 -8.49 1.61
CA ARG A 92 -8.67 -7.95 2.85
C ARG A 92 -7.59 -7.63 3.87
N ASN A 93 -6.68 -8.56 4.11
CA ASN A 93 -5.61 -8.39 5.09
C ASN A 93 -4.66 -7.26 4.69
N LEU A 94 -4.37 -7.12 3.41
CA LEU A 94 -3.55 -6.02 2.90
C LEU A 94 -4.24 -4.67 3.11
N ARG A 95 -5.55 -4.59 2.94
CA ARG A 95 -6.30 -3.35 3.20
C ARG A 95 -6.33 -3.00 4.68
N GLU A 96 -6.44 -3.99 5.55
CA GLU A 96 -6.34 -3.76 7.00
C GLU A 96 -4.95 -3.23 7.36
N ALA A 97 -3.91 -3.79 6.77
CA ALA A 97 -2.54 -3.31 6.97
C ALA A 97 -2.36 -1.89 6.42
N ALA A 98 -2.95 -1.59 5.26
CA ALA A 98 -2.91 -0.25 4.68
C ALA A 98 -3.59 0.78 5.58
N LYS A 99 -4.71 0.42 6.17
CA LYS A 99 -5.42 1.27 7.13
C LYS A 99 -4.54 1.59 8.33
N ALA A 100 -3.89 0.57 8.90
CA ALA A 100 -2.98 0.76 10.02
C ALA A 100 -1.80 1.68 9.64
N ALA A 101 -1.26 1.50 8.45
CA ALA A 101 -0.18 2.36 7.95
C ALA A 101 -0.64 3.82 7.81
N ARG A 102 -1.87 4.05 7.35
CA ARG A 102 -2.42 5.42 7.26
C ARG A 102 -2.61 6.04 8.65
N GLU A 103 -3.04 5.27 9.61
CA GLU A 103 -3.17 5.74 10.99
C GLU A 103 -1.81 6.13 11.56
N LEU A 104 -0.77 5.33 11.31
CA LEU A 104 0.60 5.69 11.69
C LEU A 104 1.06 6.98 10.99
N ALA A 105 0.73 7.16 9.73
CA ALA A 105 1.05 8.39 9.00
C ALA A 105 0.36 9.60 9.63
N GLU A 106 -0.91 9.47 9.99
CA GLU A 106 -1.65 10.54 10.66
C GLU A 106 -1.05 10.89 12.02
N ASP A 107 -0.64 9.88 12.79
CA ASP A 107 0.02 10.08 14.08
C ASP A 107 1.29 10.91 13.91
N HIS A 108 2.12 10.57 12.93
CA HIS A 108 3.35 11.32 12.68
C HIS A 108 3.10 12.71 12.11
N GLN A 109 2.05 12.89 11.31
CA GLN A 109 1.65 14.23 10.87
C GLN A 109 1.26 15.12 12.04
N ALA A 110 0.53 14.57 13.00
CA ALA A 110 0.16 15.29 14.20
C ALA A 110 1.40 15.66 15.04
N MET A 111 2.36 14.72 15.15
CA MET A 111 3.61 14.97 15.84
C MET A 111 4.45 16.03 15.13
N ALA A 112 4.47 16.03 13.79
CA ALA A 112 5.17 17.04 13.02
C ALA A 112 4.61 18.44 13.25
N LYS A 113 3.30 18.57 13.38
CA LYS A 113 2.66 19.85 13.66
C LYS A 113 2.94 20.32 15.09
N ALA A 114 3.05 19.40 16.03
CA ALA A 114 3.32 19.72 17.42
C ALA A 114 4.79 20.03 17.68
N ALA A 115 5.70 19.50 16.87
CA ALA A 115 7.13 19.75 16.99
C ALA A 115 7.45 21.14 16.42
N LYS A 116 8.07 21.95 17.23
CA LYS A 116 8.48 23.30 16.81
C LYS A 116 9.98 23.37 16.54
#